data_fc2eaaee12e91d090c854adc577be6ee
#
_entry.id   fc2eaaee12e91d090c854adc577be6ee
#
_cell.length_a   1.000
_cell.length_b   1.000
_cell.length_c   1.000
_cell.angle_alpha   90.00
_cell.angle_beta   90.00
_cell.angle_gamma   90.00
#
_symmetry.space_group_name_H-M   'P 1'
#
loop_
_entity.id
_entity.type
_entity.pdbx_description
1 polymer ?
#
loop_
_entity_poly.entity_id
_entity_poly.type
_entity_poly.pdbx_seq_one_letter_code
_entity_poly.pdbx_strand_id
1 'polypeptide(L)'
;MSIEGRLITGWLPFIFAKFICDQLQVVRDILLVVDTGTATTTINEFDARQMKVDYSKLAKYQNSLGIGGSAESYLADSCHLYFGEGIESVDVKPVKFLRQSDAVEVDQERYPSLLGMDVLRNYKISFSESRVLLERDSRS
;
A
#
# COMPACT_ATOMS: atom_id res chain seq x y z
N MET A 1 3.83 -19.13 -7.89
CA MET A 1 4.09 -18.44 -6.63
C MET A 1 2.87 -17.72 -6.12
N SER A 2 2.63 -17.78 -4.84
CA SER A 2 1.44 -17.17 -4.25
C SER A 2 1.79 -16.30 -3.06
N ILE A 3 0.99 -15.26 -2.89
CA ILE A 3 1.03 -14.38 -1.74
C ILE A 3 -0.24 -14.64 -0.94
N GLU A 4 -0.09 -14.95 0.32
CA GLU A 4 -1.22 -15.23 1.20
C GLU A 4 -1.43 -14.10 2.19
N GLY A 5 -2.66 -13.66 2.32
CA GLY A 5 -3.10 -12.69 3.30
C GLY A 5 -4.27 -13.21 4.09
N ARG A 6 -4.84 -12.36 4.93
CA ARG A 6 -5.94 -12.71 5.82
C ARG A 6 -7.08 -11.71 5.75
N LEU A 7 -8.29 -12.20 6.01
CA LEU A 7 -9.45 -11.34 6.22
C LEU A 7 -9.50 -10.95 7.69
N ILE A 8 -9.22 -9.68 7.97
CA ILE A 8 -9.32 -9.13 9.32
C ILE A 8 -10.74 -8.61 9.53
N THR A 9 -11.31 -8.88 10.70
CA THR A 9 -12.73 -8.62 11.01
C THR A 9 -13.72 -9.30 10.06
N GLY A 10 -13.25 -10.34 9.34
CA GLY A 10 -14.09 -11.17 8.46
C GLY A 10 -14.31 -10.65 7.06
N TRP A 11 -13.86 -9.44 6.70
CA TRP A 11 -14.12 -8.88 5.37
C TRP A 11 -13.05 -7.99 4.77
N LEU A 12 -12.12 -7.44 5.54
CA LEU A 12 -11.04 -6.65 4.96
C LEU A 12 -9.84 -7.54 4.66
N PRO A 13 -9.47 -7.69 3.36
CA PRO A 13 -8.34 -8.53 2.99
C PRO A 13 -7.03 -7.77 3.17
N PHE A 14 -6.19 -8.23 4.10
CA PHE A 14 -4.89 -7.65 4.40
C PHE A 14 -3.76 -8.56 3.99
N ILE A 15 -2.68 -7.96 3.53
CA ILE A 15 -1.42 -8.64 3.23
C ILE A 15 -0.29 -7.90 3.92
N PHE A 16 0.58 -8.63 4.61
CA PHE A 16 1.83 -8.07 5.12
C PHE A 16 2.88 -8.02 4.03
N ALA A 17 3.61 -6.92 3.99
CA ALA A 17 4.73 -6.75 3.09
C ALA A 17 5.86 -6.00 3.78
N LYS A 18 7.09 -6.27 3.36
CA LYS A 18 8.21 -5.38 3.66
C LYS A 18 8.28 -4.33 2.58
N PHE A 19 8.12 -3.08 2.97
CA PHE A 19 8.19 -1.93 2.08
C PHE A 19 9.60 -1.35 2.12
N ILE A 20 10.19 -1.19 0.95
CA ILE A 20 11.53 -0.61 0.79
C ILE A 20 11.44 0.54 -0.20
N CYS A 21 11.92 1.71 0.20
CA CYS A 21 12.02 2.87 -0.67
C CYS A 21 13.44 3.45 -0.52
N ASP A 22 14.28 3.27 -1.52
CA ASP A 22 15.66 3.75 -1.50
C ASP A 22 15.71 5.28 -1.49
N GLN A 23 14.83 5.92 -2.23
CA GLN A 23 14.72 7.38 -2.29
C GLN A 23 14.53 8.01 -0.90
N LEU A 24 13.77 7.35 -0.04
CA LEU A 24 13.49 7.81 1.31
C LEU A 24 14.36 7.14 2.36
N GLN A 25 15.17 6.16 1.97
CA GLN A 25 15.96 5.33 2.89
C GLN A 25 15.08 4.65 3.96
N VAL A 26 13.95 4.10 3.50
CA VAL A 26 12.98 3.44 4.38
C VAL A 26 12.98 1.94 4.12
N VAL A 27 12.99 1.17 5.21
CA VAL A 27 12.71 -0.27 5.21
C VAL A 27 11.75 -0.52 6.37
N ARG A 28 10.55 -1.00 6.07
CA ARG A 28 9.54 -1.21 7.10
C ARG A 28 8.51 -2.26 6.71
N ASP A 29 8.11 -3.04 7.69
CA ASP A 29 6.98 -3.95 7.52
C ASP A 29 5.67 -3.16 7.61
N ILE A 30 4.78 -3.37 6.65
CA ILE A 30 3.49 -2.69 6.60
C ILE A 30 2.36 -3.68 6.33
N LEU A 31 1.17 -3.27 6.71
CA LEU A 31 -0.06 -4.00 6.44
C LEU A 31 -0.82 -3.26 5.33
N LEU A 32 -1.13 -3.96 4.25
CA LEU A 32 -1.81 -3.40 3.09
C LEU A 32 -3.17 -4.04 2.90
N VAL A 33 -4.20 -3.23 2.66
CA VAL A 33 -5.50 -3.74 2.22
C VAL A 33 -5.45 -4.01 0.72
N VAL A 34 -5.89 -5.19 0.31
CA VAL A 34 -6.07 -5.53 -1.11
C VAL A 34 -7.26 -4.74 -1.64
N ASP A 35 -7.00 -3.75 -2.50
CA ASP A 35 -8.03 -2.83 -2.96
C ASP A 35 -8.05 -2.72 -4.49
N THR A 36 -8.97 -3.43 -5.11
CA THR A 36 -9.15 -3.42 -6.57
C THR A 36 -9.74 -2.10 -7.09
N GLY A 37 -10.26 -1.25 -6.20
CA GLY A 37 -10.79 0.06 -6.55
C GLY A 37 -9.76 1.17 -6.61
N THR A 38 -8.51 0.87 -6.25
CA THR A 38 -7.41 1.84 -6.23
C THR A 38 -6.43 1.54 -7.35
N ALA A 39 -6.14 2.53 -8.19
CA ALA A 39 -5.22 2.34 -9.32
C ALA A 39 -3.75 2.26 -8.88
N THR A 40 -3.37 3.04 -7.88
CA THR A 40 -1.98 3.21 -7.43
C THR A 40 -1.84 2.78 -5.98
N THR A 41 -0.89 1.91 -5.68
CA THR A 41 -0.55 1.53 -4.31
C THR A 41 -0.27 2.79 -3.49
N THR A 42 -0.89 2.88 -2.33
CA THR A 42 -0.98 4.10 -1.55
C THR A 42 -0.60 3.85 -0.10
N ILE A 43 0.32 4.64 0.42
CA ILE A 43 0.71 4.61 1.83
C ILE A 43 -0.05 5.72 2.56
N ASN A 44 -0.76 5.36 3.62
CA ASN A 44 -1.50 6.33 4.42
C ASN A 44 -0.57 7.19 5.27
N GLU A 45 -1.10 8.27 5.84
CA GLU A 45 -0.31 9.18 6.65
C GLU A 45 0.19 8.52 7.94
N PHE A 46 -0.59 7.65 8.53
CA PHE A 46 -0.17 6.95 9.76
C PHE A 46 1.11 6.14 9.50
N ASP A 47 1.11 5.32 8.45
CA ASP A 47 2.29 4.53 8.11
C ASP A 47 3.46 5.42 7.69
N ALA A 48 3.20 6.50 6.94
CA ALA A 48 4.22 7.46 6.54
C ALA A 48 4.88 8.13 7.75
N ARG A 49 4.11 8.47 8.78
CA ARG A 49 4.65 9.02 10.03
C ARG A 49 5.54 8.00 10.76
N GLN A 50 5.10 6.76 10.80
CA GLN A 50 5.89 5.68 11.41
C GLN A 50 7.22 5.48 10.66
N MET A 51 7.23 5.68 9.36
CA MET A 51 8.43 5.61 8.53
C MET A 51 9.29 6.88 8.62
N LYS A 52 8.78 7.94 9.22
CA LYS A 52 9.42 9.26 9.27
C LYS A 52 9.72 9.78 7.86
N VAL A 53 8.74 9.69 6.97
CA VAL A 53 8.88 10.09 5.57
C VAL A 53 9.18 11.57 5.47
N ASP A 54 10.22 11.90 4.72
CA ASP A 54 10.55 13.27 4.37
C ASP A 54 9.85 13.62 3.05
N TYR A 55 8.70 14.27 3.14
CA TYR A 55 7.90 14.65 1.97
C TYR A 55 8.62 15.63 1.03
N SER A 56 9.63 16.35 1.52
CA SER A 56 10.40 17.24 0.65
C SER A 56 11.21 16.50 -0.41
N LYS A 57 11.44 15.21 -0.21
CA LYS A 57 12.14 14.35 -1.18
C LYS A 57 11.21 13.77 -2.23
N LEU A 58 9.91 13.99 -2.12
CA LEU A 58 8.90 13.43 -3.00
C LEU A 58 8.30 14.50 -3.90
N ALA A 59 7.86 14.08 -5.09
CA ALA A 59 7.13 14.97 -5.99
C ALA A 59 5.70 15.12 -5.50
N LYS A 60 5.25 16.38 -5.30
CA LYS A 60 3.85 16.64 -4.97
C LYS A 60 3.00 16.39 -6.22
N TYR A 61 1.99 15.55 -6.09
CA TYR A 61 1.15 15.17 -7.21
C TYR A 61 -0.08 16.06 -7.32
N GLN A 62 -0.96 16.01 -6.33
CA GLN A 62 -2.15 16.85 -6.29
C GLN A 62 -2.79 16.78 -4.91
N ASN A 63 -3.74 17.69 -4.66
CA ASN A 63 -4.61 17.59 -3.50
C ASN A 63 -5.79 16.68 -3.87
N SER A 64 -6.03 15.69 -3.03
CA SER A 64 -7.18 14.80 -3.17
C SER A 64 -8.27 15.25 -2.22
N LEU A 65 -9.49 15.42 -2.75
CA LEU A 65 -10.69 15.65 -1.95
C LEU A 65 -11.35 14.29 -1.72
N GLY A 66 -11.43 13.88 -0.48
CA GLY A 66 -12.06 12.63 -0.09
C GLY A 66 -13.13 12.84 0.98
N ILE A 67 -13.78 11.75 1.38
CA ILE A 67 -14.86 11.76 2.37
C ILE A 67 -14.42 12.32 3.73
N GLY A 68 -13.13 12.28 4.04
CA GLY A 68 -12.56 12.78 5.30
C GLY A 68 -11.90 14.16 5.22
N GLY A 69 -12.06 14.91 4.12
CA GLY A 69 -11.43 16.21 3.90
C GLY A 69 -10.39 16.20 2.80
N SER A 70 -9.54 17.22 2.74
CA SER A 70 -8.48 17.30 1.74
C SER A 70 -7.21 16.58 2.20
N ALA A 71 -6.61 15.81 1.32
CA ALA A 71 -5.31 15.20 1.53
C ALA A 71 -4.37 15.61 0.39
N GLU A 72 -3.12 15.86 0.74
CA GLU A 72 -2.07 16.06 -0.25
C GLU A 72 -1.51 14.71 -0.67
N SER A 73 -1.20 14.55 -1.94
CA SER A 73 -0.60 13.34 -2.48
C SER A 73 0.82 13.63 -2.97
N TYR A 74 1.72 12.72 -2.64
CA TYR A 74 3.12 12.78 -3.05
C TYR A 74 3.49 11.44 -3.70
N LEU A 75 4.40 11.46 -4.65
CA LEU A 75 4.83 10.27 -5.37
C LEU A 75 6.29 9.97 -5.10
N ALA A 76 6.57 8.71 -4.74
CA ALA A 76 7.91 8.15 -4.76
C ALA A 76 8.10 7.41 -6.08
N ASP A 77 9.23 7.61 -6.75
CA ASP A 77 9.45 7.09 -8.10
C ASP A 77 9.50 5.57 -8.16
N SER A 78 10.15 4.95 -7.19
CA SER A 78 10.37 3.51 -7.22
C SER A 78 10.50 2.96 -5.81
N CYS A 79 9.64 2.00 -5.51
CA CYS A 79 9.66 1.27 -4.25
C CYS A 79 9.57 -0.22 -4.53
N HIS A 80 9.88 -1.02 -3.53
CA HIS A 80 9.80 -2.47 -3.62
C HIS A 80 8.94 -3.00 -2.49
N LEU A 81 8.15 -4.00 -2.81
CA LEU A 81 7.39 -4.76 -1.83
C LEU A 81 7.89 -6.20 -1.83
N TYR A 82 8.21 -6.71 -0.66
CA TYR A 82 8.58 -8.11 -0.48
C TYR A 82 7.51 -8.81 0.36
N PHE A 83 7.00 -9.90 -0.17
CA PHE A 83 5.94 -10.70 0.44
C PHE A 83 6.48 -12.06 0.88
N GLY A 84 5.86 -12.66 1.88
CA GLY A 84 6.16 -14.04 2.27
C GLY A 84 7.62 -14.27 2.63
N GLU A 85 8.18 -13.43 3.49
CA GLU A 85 9.59 -13.51 3.91
C GLU A 85 10.59 -13.39 2.75
N GLY A 86 10.22 -12.60 1.74
CA GLY A 86 11.07 -12.36 0.57
C GLY A 86 10.91 -13.36 -0.56
N ILE A 87 9.91 -14.24 -0.48
CA ILE A 87 9.64 -15.24 -1.53
C ILE A 87 9.18 -14.57 -2.83
N GLU A 88 8.42 -13.50 -2.73
CA GLU A 88 7.93 -12.76 -3.88
C GLU A 88 8.28 -11.27 -3.71
N SER A 89 8.84 -10.67 -4.76
CA SER A 89 9.13 -9.24 -4.76
C SER A 89 8.46 -8.55 -5.93
N VAL A 90 7.99 -7.33 -5.71
CA VAL A 90 7.32 -6.53 -6.72
C VAL A 90 7.87 -5.11 -6.68
N ASP A 91 8.23 -4.58 -7.87
CA ASP A 91 8.58 -3.17 -8.02
C ASP A 91 7.30 -2.38 -8.22
N VAL A 92 7.17 -1.28 -7.50
CA VAL A 92 6.01 -0.39 -7.59
C VAL A 92 6.45 1.01 -7.98
N LYS A 93 5.96 1.49 -9.12
CA LYS A 93 6.33 2.78 -9.73
C LYS A 93 5.09 3.51 -10.25
N PRO A 94 4.69 4.63 -9.69
CA PRO A 94 5.12 5.21 -8.42
C PRO A 94 4.33 4.66 -7.24
N VAL A 95 4.76 4.97 -6.03
CA VAL A 95 3.96 4.77 -4.83
C VAL A 95 3.44 6.13 -4.37
N LYS A 96 2.16 6.18 -4.05
CA LYS A 96 1.49 7.39 -3.57
C LYS A 96 1.55 7.44 -2.04
N PHE A 97 2.00 8.57 -1.50
CA PHE A 97 1.98 8.85 -0.07
C PHE A 97 0.95 9.93 0.21
N LEU A 98 0.09 9.69 1.17
CA LEU A 98 -0.92 10.65 1.58
C LEU A 98 -0.44 11.45 2.79
N ARG A 99 -0.72 12.75 2.77
CA ARG A 99 -0.50 13.64 3.89
C ARG A 99 -1.75 14.47 4.10
N GLN A 100 -2.38 14.33 5.26
CA GLN A 100 -3.53 15.15 5.60
C GLN A 100 -3.07 16.53 6.07
N SER A 101 -3.75 17.55 5.56
CA SER A 101 -3.34 18.95 5.78
C SER A 101 -3.69 19.50 7.15
N ASP A 102 -4.58 18.85 7.90
CA ASP A 102 -5.03 19.34 9.20
C ASP A 102 -4.89 18.29 10.30
N ALA A 103 -4.90 18.74 11.56
CA ALA A 103 -4.70 17.93 12.75
C ALA A 103 -5.85 16.96 13.06
N VAL A 104 -6.29 16.23 12.05
CA VAL A 104 -7.21 15.13 12.24
C VAL A 104 -6.38 13.94 12.74
N GLU A 105 -6.80 13.33 13.83
CA GLU A 105 -6.18 12.09 14.29
C GLU A 105 -6.21 11.06 13.16
N VAL A 106 -5.03 10.59 12.78
CA VAL A 106 -4.90 9.60 11.73
C VAL A 106 -5.22 8.23 12.34
N ASP A 107 -6.37 7.71 11.97
CA ASP A 107 -6.84 6.42 12.42
C ASP A 107 -6.47 5.37 11.37
N GLN A 108 -5.60 4.43 11.74
CA GLN A 108 -5.14 3.36 10.86
C GLN A 108 -6.29 2.47 10.37
N GLU A 109 -7.29 2.22 11.20
CA GLU A 109 -8.45 1.41 10.81
C GLU A 109 -9.32 2.12 9.79
N ARG A 110 -9.38 3.46 9.88
CA ARG A 110 -10.22 4.28 9.01
C ARG A 110 -9.59 4.53 7.64
N TYR A 111 -8.26 4.65 7.59
CA TYR A 111 -7.53 4.98 6.36
C TYR A 111 -6.30 4.07 6.20
N PRO A 112 -6.51 2.79 5.87
CA PRO A 112 -5.38 1.87 5.71
C PRO A 112 -4.53 2.20 4.50
N SER A 113 -3.30 1.73 4.50
CA SER A 113 -2.49 1.70 3.28
C SER A 113 -3.07 0.65 2.34
N LEU A 114 -3.00 0.92 1.03
CA LEU A 114 -3.73 0.17 0.01
C LEU A 114 -2.77 -0.44 -1.01
N LEU A 115 -2.97 -1.72 -1.29
CA LEU A 115 -2.32 -2.40 -2.42
C LEU A 115 -3.25 -2.26 -3.62
N GLY A 116 -2.82 -1.50 -4.61
CA GLY A 116 -3.65 -1.11 -5.74
C GLY A 116 -3.52 -2.00 -6.97
N MET A 117 -4.26 -1.66 -8.02
CA MET A 117 -4.29 -2.40 -9.28
C MET A 117 -2.95 -2.37 -10.03
N ASP A 118 -2.08 -1.40 -9.74
CA ASP A 118 -0.72 -1.39 -10.27
C ASP A 118 0.04 -2.67 -9.95
N VAL A 119 -0.23 -3.26 -8.78
CA VAL A 119 0.32 -4.56 -8.37
C VAL A 119 -0.66 -5.69 -8.67
N LEU A 120 -1.92 -5.52 -8.26
CA LEU A 120 -2.92 -6.59 -8.26
C LEU A 120 -3.23 -7.14 -9.66
N ARG A 121 -3.08 -6.32 -10.70
CA ARG A 121 -3.35 -6.74 -12.09
C ARG A 121 -2.48 -7.91 -12.56
N ASN A 122 -1.39 -8.18 -11.86
CA ASN A 122 -0.45 -9.27 -12.20
C ASN A 122 -0.82 -10.60 -11.52
N TYR A 123 -1.89 -10.60 -10.74
CA TYR A 123 -2.27 -11.74 -9.91
C TYR A 123 -3.73 -12.11 -10.11
N LYS A 124 -3.99 -13.40 -9.97
CA LYS A 124 -5.34 -13.90 -9.75
C LYS A 124 -5.64 -13.80 -8.26
N ILE A 125 -6.76 -13.18 -7.93
CA ILE A 125 -7.18 -12.97 -6.55
C ILE A 125 -8.28 -13.96 -6.21
N SER A 126 -8.11 -14.68 -5.12
CA SER A 126 -9.16 -15.57 -4.60
C SER A 126 -9.34 -15.39 -3.11
N PHE A 127 -10.56 -15.59 -2.66
CA PHE A 127 -10.94 -15.48 -1.26
C PHE A 127 -11.45 -16.80 -0.76
N SER A 128 -11.08 -17.17 0.45
CA SER A 128 -11.68 -18.26 1.21
C SER A 128 -12.16 -17.70 2.55
N GLU A 129 -12.67 -18.56 3.44
CA GLU A 129 -13.31 -18.11 4.69
C GLU A 129 -12.52 -17.09 5.51
N SER A 130 -11.20 -17.22 5.55
CA SER A 130 -10.35 -16.34 6.37
C SER A 130 -9.10 -15.85 5.65
N ARG A 131 -8.97 -16.14 4.36
CA ARG A 131 -7.74 -15.87 3.62
C ARG A 131 -8.01 -15.16 2.31
N VAL A 132 -7.05 -14.36 1.89
CA VAL A 132 -6.93 -13.86 0.52
C VAL A 132 -5.66 -14.46 -0.09
N LEU A 133 -5.76 -14.93 -1.31
CA LEU A 133 -4.65 -15.53 -2.03
C LEU A 133 -4.43 -14.80 -3.34
N LEU A 134 -3.19 -14.36 -3.56
CA LEU A 134 -2.75 -13.77 -4.83
C LEU A 134 -1.83 -14.77 -5.52
N GLU A 135 -2.24 -15.24 -6.68
CA GLU A 135 -1.44 -16.19 -7.47
C GLU A 135 -1.01 -15.53 -8.77
N ARG A 136 0.30 -15.51 -9.00
CA ARG A 136 0.81 -14.98 -10.26
C ARG A 136 0.46 -15.95 -11.38
N ASP A 137 -0.06 -15.39 -12.50
CA ASP A 137 -0.32 -16.19 -13.69
C ASP A 137 1.01 -16.71 -14.24
N SER A 138 1.09 -18.03 -14.44
CA SER A 138 2.28 -18.70 -14.96
C SER A 138 2.63 -18.28 -16.40
N ARG A 139 1.74 -17.57 -17.07
CA ARG A 139 1.93 -17.10 -18.45
C ARG A 139 2.53 -15.69 -18.54
N SER A 140 2.66 -15.01 -17.43
CA SER A 140 3.20 -13.65 -17.42
C SER A 140 4.69 -13.63 -17.15
#